data_e0853fd1703e5b54bddbe30e3cd4f801
#
_entry.id   e0853fd1703e5b54bddbe30e3cd4f801
#
_cell.length_a   1.000
_cell.length_b   1.000
_cell.length_c   1.000
_cell.angle_alpha   90.00
_cell.angle_beta   90.00
_cell.angle_gamma   90.00
#
_symmetry.space_group_name_H-M   'P 1'
#
loop_
_entity.id
_entity.type
_entity.pdbx_description
1 polymer ?
#
loop_
_entity_poly.entity_id
_entity_poly.type
_entity_poly.pdbx_seq_one_letter_code
_entity_poly.pdbx_strand_id
1 'polypeptide(L)'
;MEKAKNSGNVVILLAHPNFKESQANKALIDAVKDIPGVVILDLYAKSFDAEAHKKILSEAKAVVFQFPFYWASAPSQLKKWLDEIFTPLAQTEVVKGKPLMVATTTGSEYEAYRSGGRNHFTMDELLRPYQLTANHSGMVWQTPHVVYGVATPAGAENVKEGAKAYRQRIEALLKK
;
A
#
# COMPACT_ATOMS: atom_id res chain seq x y z
N MET A 1 -5.84 -16.93 -32.86
CA MET A 1 -5.27 -17.27 -31.54
C MET A 1 -5.13 -15.96 -30.76
N GLU A 2 -6.12 -15.65 -29.95
CA GLU A 2 -6.08 -14.51 -29.04
C GLU A 2 -4.99 -14.76 -28.01
N LYS A 3 -3.99 -13.88 -27.95
CA LYS A 3 -3.03 -13.87 -26.86
C LYS A 3 -3.81 -13.64 -25.57
N ALA A 4 -3.83 -14.63 -24.69
CA ALA A 4 -4.35 -14.49 -23.34
C ALA A 4 -3.77 -13.19 -22.76
N LYS A 5 -4.62 -12.22 -22.46
CA LYS A 5 -4.24 -10.99 -21.76
C LYS A 5 -3.58 -11.42 -20.46
N ASN A 6 -2.33 -11.05 -20.29
CA ASN A 6 -1.51 -11.31 -19.11
C ASN A 6 -2.24 -10.72 -17.91
N SER A 7 -3.01 -11.55 -17.20
CA SER A 7 -3.80 -11.18 -16.01
C SER A 7 -2.88 -11.17 -14.79
N GLY A 8 -1.90 -10.28 -14.77
CA GLY A 8 -1.06 -10.09 -13.60
C GLY A 8 -1.86 -9.54 -12.41
N ASN A 9 -1.35 -9.75 -11.21
CA ASN A 9 -2.01 -9.42 -9.95
C ASN A 9 -1.63 -8.02 -9.43
N VAL A 10 -2.54 -7.38 -8.70
CA VAL A 10 -2.18 -6.30 -7.76
C VAL A 10 -1.83 -6.93 -6.43
N VAL A 11 -0.59 -6.78 -5.99
CA VAL A 11 -0.10 -7.33 -4.73
C VAL A 11 -0.16 -6.27 -3.65
N ILE A 12 -0.92 -6.51 -2.59
CA ILE A 12 -1.05 -5.64 -1.42
C ILE A 12 -0.21 -6.21 -0.29
N LEU A 13 0.85 -5.51 0.09
CA LEU A 13 1.65 -5.79 1.27
C LEU A 13 1.00 -5.09 2.46
N LEU A 14 0.25 -5.85 3.26
CA LEU A 14 -0.44 -5.36 4.43
C LEU A 14 0.49 -5.40 5.64
N ALA A 15 0.83 -4.23 6.18
CA ALA A 15 1.64 -4.11 7.38
C ALA A 15 0.83 -3.49 8.53
N HIS A 16 0.08 -4.31 9.26
CA HIS A 16 -0.70 -3.87 10.42
C HIS A 16 -0.45 -4.77 11.63
N PRO A 17 0.15 -4.27 12.73
CA PRO A 17 0.55 -5.11 13.87
C PRO A 17 -0.63 -5.74 14.62
N ASN A 18 -1.81 -5.13 14.56
CA ASN A 18 -3.04 -5.65 15.17
C ASN A 18 -4.22 -5.55 14.18
N PHE A 19 -4.12 -6.23 13.05
CA PHE A 19 -5.09 -6.11 11.95
C PHE A 19 -6.51 -6.51 12.35
N LYS A 20 -6.66 -7.49 13.23
CA LYS A 20 -7.98 -7.97 13.68
C LYS A 20 -8.81 -6.86 14.34
N GLU A 21 -8.17 -5.95 15.07
CA GLU A 21 -8.79 -4.83 15.75
C GLU A 21 -8.89 -3.56 14.87
N SER A 22 -8.30 -3.59 13.69
CA SER A 22 -8.32 -2.44 12.79
C SER A 22 -9.69 -2.25 12.15
N GLN A 23 -10.28 -1.07 12.31
CA GLN A 23 -11.49 -0.70 11.58
C GLN A 23 -11.14 -0.18 10.18
N ALA A 24 -10.24 0.78 10.09
CA ALA A 24 -9.94 1.46 8.82
C ALA A 24 -9.18 0.56 7.83
N ASN A 25 -8.02 0.00 8.20
CA ASN A 25 -7.28 -0.87 7.28
C ASN A 25 -8.04 -2.15 6.95
N LYS A 26 -8.87 -2.65 7.87
CA LYS A 26 -9.75 -3.79 7.60
C LYS A 26 -10.81 -3.43 6.55
N ALA A 27 -11.44 -2.26 6.66
CA ALA A 27 -12.43 -1.81 5.67
C ALA A 27 -11.81 -1.65 4.27
N LEU A 28 -10.56 -1.14 4.18
CA LEU A 28 -9.83 -1.08 2.90
C LEU A 28 -9.63 -2.48 2.31
N ILE A 29 -9.17 -3.44 3.09
CA ILE A 29 -8.99 -4.83 2.63
C ILE A 29 -10.33 -5.47 2.26
N ASP A 30 -11.36 -5.31 3.09
CA ASP A 30 -12.69 -5.86 2.82
C ASP A 30 -13.29 -5.33 1.50
N ALA A 31 -12.96 -4.09 1.13
CA ALA A 31 -13.41 -3.50 -0.12
C ALA A 31 -12.74 -4.08 -1.39
N VAL A 32 -11.62 -4.78 -1.26
CA VAL A 32 -10.81 -5.22 -2.42
C VAL A 32 -10.52 -6.72 -2.47
N LYS A 33 -10.67 -7.43 -1.34
CA LYS A 33 -10.30 -8.86 -1.22
C LYS A 33 -11.07 -9.81 -2.17
N ASP A 34 -12.24 -9.38 -2.64
CA ASP A 34 -13.10 -10.12 -3.56
C ASP A 34 -12.78 -9.85 -5.04
N ILE A 35 -11.88 -8.91 -5.33
CA ILE A 35 -11.54 -8.54 -6.71
C ILE A 35 -10.61 -9.61 -7.30
N PRO A 36 -10.98 -10.28 -8.42
CA PRO A 36 -10.07 -11.18 -9.09
C PRO A 36 -8.76 -10.50 -9.48
N GLY A 37 -7.63 -11.14 -9.18
CA GLY A 37 -6.30 -10.57 -9.43
C GLY A 37 -5.78 -9.68 -8.30
N VAL A 38 -6.42 -9.65 -7.14
CA VAL A 38 -5.85 -9.05 -5.92
C VAL A 38 -5.22 -10.15 -5.05
N VAL A 39 -3.97 -9.96 -4.67
CA VAL A 39 -3.24 -10.83 -3.74
C VAL A 39 -2.85 -10.02 -2.51
N ILE A 40 -3.24 -10.49 -1.34
CA ILE A 40 -2.94 -9.82 -0.06
C ILE A 40 -1.88 -10.63 0.67
N LEU A 41 -0.75 -9.99 0.98
CA LEU A 41 0.32 -10.53 1.81
C LEU A 41 0.32 -9.81 3.16
N ASP A 42 -0.15 -10.49 4.20
CA ASP A 42 -0.08 -9.98 5.56
C ASP A 42 1.33 -10.20 6.13
N LEU A 43 2.07 -9.11 6.30
CA LEU A 43 3.46 -9.12 6.76
C LEU A 43 3.61 -9.46 8.26
N TYR A 44 2.50 -9.52 9.00
CA TYR A 44 2.49 -9.92 10.41
C TYR A 44 2.00 -11.36 10.64
N ALA A 45 1.50 -12.04 9.60
CA ALA A 45 0.91 -13.37 9.75
C ALA A 45 1.95 -14.46 10.01
N LYS A 46 3.13 -14.36 9.39
CA LYS A 46 4.21 -15.36 9.48
C LYS A 46 5.57 -14.78 9.08
N SER A 47 6.62 -15.56 9.28
CA SER A 47 7.96 -15.23 8.76
C SER A 47 7.96 -15.10 7.24
N PHE A 48 8.88 -14.29 6.71
CA PHE A 48 8.99 -14.07 5.27
C PHE A 48 9.64 -15.30 4.58
N ASP A 49 9.07 -15.67 3.45
CA ASP A 49 9.62 -16.63 2.51
C ASP A 49 10.07 -15.85 1.25
N ALA A 50 11.37 -15.70 1.09
CA ALA A 50 11.94 -14.88 0.02
C ALA A 50 11.58 -15.39 -1.38
N GLU A 51 11.62 -16.68 -1.62
CA GLU A 51 11.31 -17.26 -2.93
C GLU A 51 9.80 -17.16 -3.24
N ALA A 52 8.93 -17.40 -2.25
CA ALA A 52 7.50 -17.22 -2.41
C ALA A 52 7.15 -15.75 -2.72
N HIS A 53 7.74 -14.79 -2.00
CA HIS A 53 7.52 -13.37 -2.24
C HIS A 53 8.06 -12.93 -3.60
N LYS A 54 9.25 -13.38 -3.99
CA LYS A 54 9.83 -13.13 -5.32
C LYS A 54 8.91 -13.62 -6.43
N LYS A 55 8.39 -14.84 -6.32
CA LYS A 55 7.45 -15.42 -7.28
C LYS A 55 6.20 -14.56 -7.39
N ILE A 56 5.55 -14.21 -6.27
CA ILE A 56 4.35 -13.37 -6.24
C ILE A 56 4.62 -12.00 -6.87
N LEU A 57 5.76 -11.38 -6.54
CA LEU A 57 6.13 -10.08 -7.12
C LEU A 57 6.46 -10.18 -8.61
N SER A 58 7.03 -11.28 -9.09
CA SER A 58 7.30 -11.46 -10.53
C SER A 58 6.02 -11.48 -11.36
N GLU A 59 4.94 -12.03 -10.82
CA GLU A 59 3.61 -12.12 -11.44
C GLU A 59 2.76 -10.84 -11.21
N ALA A 60 3.24 -9.91 -10.38
CA ALA A 60 2.51 -8.69 -10.07
C ALA A 60 2.52 -7.70 -11.23
N LYS A 61 1.39 -7.06 -11.49
CA LYS A 61 1.25 -5.86 -12.32
C LYS A 61 1.56 -4.58 -11.55
N ALA A 62 1.18 -4.54 -10.28
CA ALA A 62 1.40 -3.41 -9.39
C ALA A 62 1.59 -3.88 -7.95
N VAL A 63 2.25 -3.06 -7.16
CA VAL A 63 2.47 -3.30 -5.72
C VAL A 63 1.86 -2.17 -4.92
N VAL A 64 1.22 -2.52 -3.81
CA VAL A 64 0.64 -1.56 -2.87
C VAL A 64 1.22 -1.82 -1.48
N PHE A 65 1.76 -0.80 -0.85
CA PHE A 65 2.11 -0.83 0.57
C PHE A 65 0.93 -0.30 1.35
N GLN A 66 0.21 -1.17 2.09
CA GLN A 66 -0.93 -0.77 2.90
C GLN A 66 -0.61 -0.86 4.39
N PHE A 67 -0.75 0.27 5.10
CA PHE A 67 -0.40 0.35 6.52
C PHE A 67 -1.09 1.53 7.24
N PRO A 68 -1.28 1.46 8.57
CA PRO A 68 -1.63 2.62 9.37
C PRO A 68 -0.41 3.53 9.52
N PHE A 69 -0.61 4.84 9.43
CA PHE A 69 0.47 5.82 9.56
C PHE A 69 0.84 6.03 11.03
N TYR A 70 1.81 5.28 11.51
CA TYR A 70 2.28 5.33 12.88
C TYR A 70 3.62 6.05 12.97
N TRP A 71 3.70 7.08 13.82
CA TRP A 71 4.93 7.83 14.07
C TRP A 71 5.64 8.29 12.78
N ALA A 72 4.86 8.92 11.91
CA ALA A 72 5.31 9.42 10.62
C ALA A 72 5.88 8.35 9.67
N SER A 73 5.52 7.08 9.86
CA SER A 73 6.03 5.97 9.05
C SER A 73 5.06 4.78 9.03
N ALA A 74 5.50 3.69 8.39
CA ALA A 74 4.84 2.39 8.46
C ALA A 74 5.27 1.61 9.71
N PRO A 75 4.45 0.63 10.15
CA PRO A 75 4.85 -0.35 11.15
C PRO A 75 6.11 -1.14 10.74
N SER A 76 6.86 -1.61 11.74
CA SER A 76 8.21 -2.18 11.60
C SER A 76 8.34 -3.32 10.58
N GLN A 77 7.32 -4.17 10.44
CA GLN A 77 7.39 -5.31 9.52
C GLN A 77 7.50 -4.88 8.05
N LEU A 78 7.00 -3.70 7.67
CA LEU A 78 7.23 -3.21 6.30
C LEU A 78 8.70 -2.87 6.08
N LYS A 79 9.35 -2.20 7.06
CA LYS A 79 10.78 -1.90 6.95
C LYS A 79 11.62 -3.19 6.92
N LYS A 80 11.29 -4.15 7.80
CA LYS A 80 11.95 -5.47 7.79
C LYS A 80 11.79 -6.17 6.44
N TRP A 81 10.59 -6.15 5.86
CA TRP A 81 10.33 -6.73 4.55
C TRP A 81 11.15 -6.03 3.44
N LEU A 82 11.24 -4.70 3.49
CA LEU A 82 12.09 -3.94 2.54
C LEU A 82 13.56 -4.36 2.64
N ASP A 83 14.07 -4.54 3.86
CA ASP A 83 15.46 -4.90 4.08
C ASP A 83 15.78 -6.35 3.67
N GLU A 84 14.92 -7.30 4.04
CA GLU A 84 15.19 -8.72 3.86
C GLU A 84 14.74 -9.28 2.51
N ILE A 85 13.57 -8.82 2.00
CA ILE A 85 12.94 -9.36 0.79
C ILE A 85 13.13 -8.45 -0.41
N PHE A 86 12.88 -7.14 -0.23
CA PHE A 86 12.87 -6.22 -1.35
C PHE A 86 14.29 -5.83 -1.80
N THR A 87 15.25 -5.70 -0.89
CA THR A 87 16.64 -5.29 -1.21
C THR A 87 17.25 -6.12 -2.33
N PRO A 88 17.25 -7.47 -2.31
CA PRO A 88 17.81 -8.25 -3.41
C PRO A 88 17.01 -8.18 -4.72
N LEU A 89 15.78 -7.67 -4.69
CA LEU A 89 14.90 -7.56 -5.86
C LEU A 89 14.89 -6.14 -6.46
N ALA A 90 15.29 -5.12 -5.70
CA ALA A 90 15.11 -3.72 -6.03
C ALA A 90 15.81 -3.26 -7.33
N GLN A 91 16.88 -3.95 -7.76
CA GLN A 91 17.62 -3.65 -8.98
C GLN A 91 17.39 -4.69 -10.09
N THR A 92 16.34 -5.50 -9.95
CA THR A 92 16.03 -6.57 -10.91
C THR A 92 14.79 -6.23 -11.75
N GLU A 93 14.62 -6.93 -12.86
CA GLU A 93 13.42 -6.82 -13.70
C GLU A 93 12.13 -7.28 -12.99
N VAL A 94 12.25 -7.93 -11.81
CA VAL A 94 11.09 -8.37 -11.02
C VAL A 94 10.19 -7.21 -10.61
N VAL A 95 10.76 -6.05 -10.30
CA VAL A 95 10.00 -4.87 -9.82
C VAL A 95 10.03 -3.68 -10.77
N LYS A 96 11.00 -3.61 -11.65
CA LYS A 96 11.22 -2.49 -12.57
C LYS A 96 10.00 -2.20 -13.46
N GLY A 97 9.66 -0.92 -13.58
CA GLY A 97 8.52 -0.45 -14.38
C GLY A 97 7.15 -0.70 -13.74
N LYS A 98 7.06 -1.45 -12.65
CA LYS A 98 5.79 -1.72 -11.99
C LYS A 98 5.31 -0.52 -11.17
N PRO A 99 4.00 -0.19 -11.20
CA PRO A 99 3.41 0.80 -10.32
C PRO A 99 3.59 0.43 -8.84
N LEU A 100 4.02 1.41 -8.02
CA LEU A 100 4.02 1.33 -6.56
C LEU A 100 3.10 2.40 -5.99
N MET A 101 2.10 2.00 -5.22
CA MET A 101 1.19 2.88 -4.49
C MET A 101 1.34 2.66 -2.99
N VAL A 102 1.27 3.74 -2.22
CA VAL A 102 1.04 3.66 -0.77
C VAL A 102 -0.46 3.85 -0.51
N ALA A 103 -1.04 2.98 0.33
CA ALA A 103 -2.37 3.14 0.90
C ALA A 103 -2.23 3.22 2.43
N THR A 104 -2.62 4.35 3.01
CA THR A 104 -2.43 4.57 4.45
C THR A 104 -3.62 5.26 5.10
N THR A 105 -3.71 5.13 6.42
CA THR A 105 -4.77 5.73 7.24
C THR A 105 -4.16 6.57 8.35
N THR A 106 -4.73 7.73 8.63
CA THR A 106 -4.26 8.63 9.69
C THR A 106 -5.36 8.93 10.70
N GLY A 107 -5.01 8.96 11.98
CA GLY A 107 -5.95 9.37 13.05
C GLY A 107 -6.41 10.80 12.87
N SER A 108 -5.52 11.68 12.42
CA SER A 108 -5.78 13.11 12.25
C SER A 108 -6.41 13.41 10.89
N GLU A 109 -7.15 14.49 10.83
CA GLU A 109 -7.81 15.07 9.66
C GLU A 109 -6.80 15.57 8.60
N TYR A 110 -7.27 15.76 7.38
CA TYR A 110 -6.46 16.26 6.25
C TYR A 110 -5.76 17.59 6.56
N GLU A 111 -6.45 18.52 7.26
CA GLU A 111 -5.92 19.84 7.59
C GLU A 111 -4.65 19.77 8.47
N ALA A 112 -4.50 18.69 9.26
CA ALA A 112 -3.28 18.49 10.05
C ALA A 112 -2.04 18.23 9.18
N TYR A 113 -2.22 17.66 7.98
CA TYR A 113 -1.15 17.27 7.04
C TYR A 113 -1.02 18.22 5.87
N ARG A 114 -1.17 19.51 6.14
CA ARG A 114 -0.95 20.57 5.16
C ARG A 114 0.18 21.49 5.60
N SER A 115 0.74 22.22 4.64
CA SER A 115 1.61 23.35 4.96
C SER A 115 0.84 24.35 5.84
N GLY A 116 1.37 24.67 7.01
CA GLY A 116 0.69 25.47 8.03
C GLY A 116 -0.29 24.70 8.92
N GLY A 117 -0.56 23.43 8.65
CA GLY A 117 -1.29 22.55 9.58
C GLY A 117 -0.48 22.21 10.82
N ARG A 118 -1.12 21.64 11.85
CA ARG A 118 -0.46 21.38 13.16
C ARG A 118 0.74 20.43 13.10
N ASN A 119 0.81 19.54 12.08
CA ASN A 119 1.95 18.65 11.90
C ASN A 119 3.10 19.30 11.12
N HIS A 120 2.89 20.49 10.56
CA HIS A 120 3.83 21.27 9.76
C HIS A 120 4.35 20.61 8.48
N PHE A 121 3.97 19.37 8.20
CA PHE A 121 4.35 18.62 7.02
C PHE A 121 3.12 18.08 6.29
N THR A 122 3.20 18.08 4.96
CA THR A 122 2.19 17.43 4.13
C THR A 122 2.39 15.91 4.13
N MET A 123 1.34 15.15 3.82
CA MET A 123 1.47 13.71 3.69
C MET A 123 2.44 13.33 2.56
N ASP A 124 2.48 14.10 1.48
CA ASP A 124 3.42 13.86 0.38
C ASP A 124 4.88 13.97 0.84
N GLU A 125 5.21 14.93 1.71
CA GLU A 125 6.55 15.03 2.28
C GLU A 125 6.86 13.85 3.19
N LEU A 126 5.92 13.42 4.01
CA LEU A 126 6.10 12.31 4.95
C LEU A 126 6.19 10.95 4.26
N LEU A 127 5.68 10.80 3.04
CA LEU A 127 5.77 9.58 2.24
C LEU A 127 6.99 9.54 1.29
N ARG A 128 7.85 10.58 1.28
CA ARG A 128 9.07 10.64 0.46
C ARG A 128 9.97 9.41 0.55
N PRO A 129 10.18 8.75 1.72
CA PRO A 129 10.98 7.53 1.79
C PRO A 129 10.47 6.42 0.86
N TYR A 130 9.16 6.24 0.74
CA TYR A 130 8.55 5.23 -0.14
C TYR A 130 8.62 5.62 -1.61
N GLN A 131 8.48 6.92 -1.91
CA GLN A 131 8.69 7.44 -3.26
C GLN A 131 10.15 7.25 -3.70
N LEU A 132 11.11 7.52 -2.81
CA LEU A 132 12.52 7.28 -3.07
C LEU A 132 12.79 5.78 -3.32
N THR A 133 12.17 4.90 -2.54
CA THR A 133 12.23 3.45 -2.76
C THR A 133 11.75 3.07 -4.16
N ALA A 134 10.61 3.62 -4.59
CA ALA A 134 10.10 3.40 -5.96
C ALA A 134 11.09 3.88 -7.02
N ASN A 135 11.57 5.11 -6.88
CA ASN A 135 12.50 5.71 -7.84
C ASN A 135 13.81 4.92 -7.94
N HIS A 136 14.37 4.54 -6.78
CA HIS A 136 15.63 3.81 -6.72
C HIS A 136 15.54 2.41 -7.33
N SER A 137 14.39 1.75 -7.19
CA SER A 137 14.14 0.42 -7.77
C SER A 137 13.57 0.44 -9.19
N GLY A 138 13.45 1.63 -9.81
CA GLY A 138 12.88 1.78 -11.15
C GLY A 138 11.38 1.47 -11.23
N MET A 139 10.67 1.47 -10.11
CA MET A 139 9.22 1.38 -10.06
C MET A 139 8.57 2.74 -10.38
N VAL A 140 7.30 2.72 -10.76
CA VAL A 140 6.54 3.93 -11.12
C VAL A 140 5.69 4.37 -9.93
N TRP A 141 6.13 5.41 -9.24
CA TRP A 141 5.37 5.98 -8.12
C TRP A 141 3.96 6.39 -8.52
N GLN A 142 2.97 5.98 -7.75
CA GLN A 142 1.58 6.37 -7.93
C GLN A 142 1.17 7.32 -6.81
N THR A 143 0.23 8.24 -7.11
CA THR A 143 -0.37 9.10 -6.08
C THR A 143 -0.85 8.24 -4.90
N PRO A 144 -0.45 8.54 -3.67
CA PRO A 144 -0.88 7.79 -2.49
C PRO A 144 -2.41 7.79 -2.31
N HIS A 145 -2.94 6.72 -1.73
CA HIS A 145 -4.29 6.66 -1.22
C HIS A 145 -4.25 6.88 0.29
N VAL A 146 -4.80 7.98 0.77
CA VAL A 146 -4.77 8.34 2.19
C VAL A 146 -6.18 8.52 2.73
N VAL A 147 -6.52 7.79 3.79
CA VAL A 147 -7.77 7.99 4.54
C VAL A 147 -7.46 8.78 5.80
N TYR A 148 -7.85 10.04 5.79
CA TYR A 148 -7.61 10.95 6.90
C TYR A 148 -8.72 10.89 7.94
N GLY A 149 -8.38 11.26 9.18
CA GLY A 149 -9.35 11.51 10.24
C GLY A 149 -10.08 10.28 10.75
N VAL A 150 -9.45 9.09 10.70
CA VAL A 150 -10.12 7.85 11.16
C VAL A 150 -10.43 7.85 12.65
N ALA A 151 -9.76 8.68 13.45
CA ALA A 151 -10.01 8.86 14.88
C ALA A 151 -10.86 10.10 15.22
N THR A 152 -11.42 10.77 14.24
CA THR A 152 -12.29 11.93 14.42
C THR A 152 -13.77 11.51 14.49
N PRO A 153 -14.70 12.39 14.88
CA PRO A 153 -16.14 12.09 14.82
C PRO A 153 -16.64 11.69 13.42
N ALA A 154 -16.00 12.17 12.35
CA ALA A 154 -16.30 11.78 10.97
C ALA A 154 -15.61 10.48 10.53
N GLY A 155 -14.86 9.84 11.40
CA GLY A 155 -13.98 8.70 11.06
C GLY A 155 -14.69 7.55 10.35
N ALA A 156 -15.89 7.19 10.78
CA ALA A 156 -16.65 6.10 10.15
C ALA A 156 -17.02 6.42 8.69
N GLU A 157 -17.44 7.65 8.40
CA GLU A 157 -17.76 8.07 7.03
C GLU A 157 -16.50 8.22 6.19
N ASN A 158 -15.43 8.79 6.75
CA ASN A 158 -14.13 8.89 6.08
C ASN A 158 -13.60 7.50 5.67
N VAL A 159 -13.73 6.51 6.53
CA VAL A 159 -13.32 5.12 6.24
C VAL A 159 -14.18 4.53 5.13
N LYS A 160 -15.49 4.71 5.17
CA LYS A 160 -16.43 4.19 4.16
C LYS A 160 -16.14 4.77 2.77
N GLU A 161 -16.02 6.10 2.66
CA GLU A 161 -15.68 6.75 1.39
C GLU A 161 -14.25 6.42 0.95
N GLY A 162 -13.31 6.35 1.87
CA GLY A 162 -11.93 5.92 1.61
C GLY A 162 -11.86 4.50 1.06
N ALA A 163 -12.61 3.56 1.62
CA ALA A 163 -12.65 2.18 1.14
C ALA A 163 -13.26 2.07 -0.27
N LYS A 164 -14.32 2.83 -0.56
CA LYS A 164 -14.91 2.91 -1.91
C LYS A 164 -13.92 3.47 -2.93
N ALA A 165 -13.25 4.57 -2.59
CA ALA A 165 -12.22 5.15 -3.46
C ALA A 165 -11.01 4.22 -3.64
N TYR A 166 -10.61 3.50 -2.58
CA TYR A 166 -9.54 2.51 -2.65
C TYR A 166 -9.85 1.39 -3.65
N ARG A 167 -11.08 0.84 -3.61
CA ARG A 167 -11.52 -0.17 -4.58
C ARG A 167 -11.34 0.32 -6.02
N GLN A 168 -11.77 1.54 -6.32
CA GLN A 168 -11.62 2.13 -7.65
C GLN A 168 -10.15 2.25 -8.08
N ARG A 169 -9.26 2.59 -7.12
CA ARG A 169 -7.82 2.69 -7.37
C ARG A 169 -7.21 1.32 -7.68
N ILE A 170 -7.58 0.27 -6.94
CA ILE A 170 -7.12 -1.11 -7.19
C ILE A 170 -7.61 -1.62 -8.55
N GLU A 171 -8.89 -1.41 -8.87
CA GLU A 171 -9.44 -1.77 -10.18
C GLU A 171 -8.74 -1.05 -11.34
N ALA A 172 -8.34 0.22 -11.14
CA ALA A 172 -7.57 0.96 -12.13
C ALA A 172 -6.15 0.41 -12.31
N LEU A 173 -5.49 -0.06 -11.24
CA LEU A 173 -4.19 -0.71 -11.33
C LEU A 173 -4.25 -2.06 -12.07
N LEU A 174 -5.34 -2.80 -11.94
CA LEU A 174 -5.55 -4.07 -12.66
C LEU A 174 -5.76 -3.88 -14.18
N LYS A 175 -6.15 -2.68 -14.62
CA LYS A 175 -6.39 -2.36 -16.03
C LYS A 175 -5.13 -1.89 -16.78
N LYS A 176 -4.07 -1.51 -16.05
CA LYS A 176 -2.77 -1.12 -16.62
C LYS A 176 -1.99 -2.35 -17.06
#